data_366197f083390ada75e85623b80e3947
#
_entry.id   366197f083390ada75e85623b80e3947
#
_cell.length_a   1.000
_cell.length_b   1.000
_cell.length_c   1.000
_cell.angle_alpha   90.00
_cell.angle_beta   90.00
_cell.angle_gamma   90.00
#
_symmetry.space_group_name_H-M   'P 1'
#
loop_
_entity.id
_entity.type
_entity.pdbx_description
1 polymer ?
#
loop_
_entity_poly.entity_id
_entity_poly.type
_entity_poly.pdbx_seq_one_letter_code
_entity_poly.pdbx_strand_id
1 'polypeptide(L)'
;MQNEKWDFVILQEMSNGPITSKASFLENAEKLCEKIRENGAKPVFYATWAYQCGGKKLETFGMDYDEMYQKLYEAYHLAADRNHTLIADVGKKFYELSDKVNLYADDGCHPNEKGSQIAAEIIAEVLMN
;
A
#
# COMPACT_ATOMS: atom_id res chain seq x y z
N MET A 1 -7.10 -9.78 17.80
CA MET A 1 -7.43 -8.39 18.19
C MET A 1 -8.33 -8.27 19.41
N GLN A 2 -9.19 -9.23 19.66
CA GLN A 2 -10.21 -9.10 20.73
C GLN A 2 -9.63 -8.98 22.13
N ASN A 3 -8.53 -9.66 22.41
CA ASN A 3 -7.93 -9.71 23.75
C ASN A 3 -6.65 -8.86 23.86
N GLU A 4 -6.31 -8.13 22.83
CA GLU A 4 -5.11 -7.29 22.82
C GLU A 4 -5.46 -5.89 22.38
N LYS A 5 -4.73 -4.92 22.92
CA LYS A 5 -4.89 -3.52 22.51
C LYS A 5 -3.76 -3.14 21.58
N TRP A 6 -4.13 -2.62 20.41
CA TRP A 6 -3.19 -2.11 19.43
C TRP A 6 -3.44 -0.63 19.27
N ASP A 7 -2.38 0.18 19.20
CA ASP A 7 -2.51 1.60 18.92
C ASP A 7 -2.86 1.83 17.45
N PHE A 8 -2.23 1.07 16.57
CA PHE A 8 -2.43 1.17 15.13
C PHE A 8 -2.57 -0.22 14.52
N VAL A 9 -3.37 -0.32 13.47
CA VAL A 9 -3.46 -1.53 12.65
C VAL A 9 -3.22 -1.12 11.20
N ILE A 10 -2.23 -1.77 10.57
CA ILE A 10 -1.84 -1.44 9.21
C ILE A 10 -2.62 -2.33 8.23
N LEU A 11 -3.25 -1.70 7.25
CA LEU A 11 -4.06 -2.37 6.24
C LEU A 11 -3.36 -2.35 4.89
N GLN A 12 -3.27 -3.51 4.28
CA GLN A 12 -2.67 -3.68 2.96
C GLN A 12 -3.53 -4.65 2.16
N GLU A 13 -3.72 -4.36 0.88
CA GLU A 13 -4.40 -5.26 -0.04
C GLU A 13 -3.37 -6.03 -0.88
N MET A 14 -3.81 -7.12 -1.51
CA MET A 14 -3.00 -7.87 -2.46
C MET A 14 -2.48 -6.91 -3.57
N SER A 15 -1.28 -7.15 -4.06
CA SER A 15 -0.51 -6.24 -4.91
C SER A 15 -1.29 -5.46 -5.97
N ASN A 16 -2.17 -6.10 -6.73
CA ASN A 16 -2.98 -5.42 -7.75
C ASN A 16 -4.46 -5.32 -7.40
N GLY A 17 -4.82 -5.79 -6.20
CA GLY A 17 -6.22 -5.82 -5.74
C GLY A 17 -6.93 -4.48 -5.81
N PRO A 18 -6.30 -3.35 -5.38
CA PRO A 18 -6.95 -2.05 -5.46
C PRO A 18 -7.33 -1.63 -6.87
N ILE A 19 -6.70 -2.22 -7.90
CA ILE A 19 -7.02 -1.97 -9.31
C ILE A 19 -8.05 -2.96 -9.83
N THR A 20 -7.76 -4.25 -9.67
CA THR A 20 -8.57 -5.33 -10.27
C THR A 20 -9.89 -5.56 -9.53
N SER A 21 -9.93 -5.25 -8.24
CA SER A 21 -11.09 -5.44 -7.37
C SER A 21 -11.36 -4.20 -6.55
N LYS A 22 -11.36 -3.04 -7.19
CA LYS A 22 -11.46 -1.74 -6.52
C LYS A 22 -12.70 -1.62 -5.63
N ALA A 23 -13.87 -2.02 -6.13
CA ALA A 23 -15.12 -1.95 -5.36
C ALA A 23 -15.05 -2.80 -4.10
N SER A 24 -14.57 -4.04 -4.21
CA SER A 24 -14.39 -4.93 -3.07
C SER A 24 -13.35 -4.40 -2.10
N PHE A 25 -12.27 -3.83 -2.62
CA PHE A 25 -11.23 -3.22 -1.79
C PHE A 25 -11.81 -2.09 -0.93
N LEU A 26 -12.56 -1.17 -1.55
CA LEU A 26 -13.13 -0.04 -0.82
C LEU A 26 -14.15 -0.47 0.22
N GLU A 27 -15.00 -1.44 -0.12
CA GLU A 27 -16.01 -1.98 0.79
C GLU A 27 -15.36 -2.69 1.99
N ASN A 28 -14.40 -3.56 1.73
CA ASN A 28 -13.71 -4.29 2.78
C ASN A 28 -12.88 -3.36 3.66
N ALA A 29 -12.27 -2.34 3.08
CA ALA A 29 -11.52 -1.33 3.82
C ALA A 29 -12.41 -0.62 4.82
N GLU A 30 -13.62 -0.24 4.42
CA GLU A 30 -14.58 0.41 5.30
C GLU A 30 -14.95 -0.48 6.49
N LYS A 31 -15.25 -1.75 6.21
CA LYS A 31 -15.61 -2.71 7.27
C LYS A 31 -14.47 -2.93 8.24
N LEU A 32 -13.24 -3.06 7.73
CA LEU A 32 -12.06 -3.25 8.57
C LEU A 32 -11.77 -2.02 9.42
N CYS A 33 -11.89 -0.82 8.85
CA CYS A 33 -11.68 0.42 9.59
C CYS A 33 -12.67 0.55 10.74
N GLU A 34 -13.93 0.23 10.51
CA GLU A 34 -14.95 0.24 11.56
C GLU A 34 -14.59 -0.72 12.70
N LYS A 35 -14.20 -1.94 12.34
CA LYS A 35 -13.84 -2.96 13.32
C LYS A 35 -12.61 -2.57 14.13
N ILE A 36 -11.60 -2.01 13.46
CA ILE A 36 -10.38 -1.55 14.11
C ILE A 36 -10.71 -0.45 15.13
N ARG A 37 -11.55 0.50 14.75
CA ARG A 37 -11.94 1.61 15.62
C ARG A 37 -12.79 1.14 16.80
N GLU A 38 -13.65 0.14 16.60
CA GLU A 38 -14.43 -0.47 17.68
C GLU A 38 -13.53 -1.07 18.75
N ASN A 39 -12.34 -1.53 18.36
CA ASN A 39 -11.36 -2.10 19.30
C ASN A 39 -10.40 -1.05 19.84
N GLY A 40 -10.64 0.24 19.57
CA GLY A 40 -9.85 1.33 20.12
C GLY A 40 -8.56 1.62 19.39
N ALA A 41 -8.31 0.99 18.26
CA ALA A 41 -7.11 1.21 17.47
C ALA A 41 -7.38 2.17 16.31
N LYS A 42 -6.31 2.63 15.67
CA LYS A 42 -6.38 3.52 14.50
C LYS A 42 -5.94 2.77 13.26
N PRO A 43 -6.76 2.73 12.20
CA PRO A 43 -6.33 2.11 10.95
C PRO A 43 -5.34 3.02 10.21
N VAL A 44 -4.37 2.40 9.53
CA VAL A 44 -3.41 3.09 8.68
C VAL A 44 -3.29 2.29 7.40
N PHE A 45 -3.47 2.94 6.25
CA PHE A 45 -3.30 2.24 4.98
C PHE A 45 -1.83 2.21 4.59
N TYR A 46 -1.39 1.04 4.16
CA TYR A 46 -0.07 0.82 3.59
C TYR A 46 -0.24 0.83 2.07
N ALA A 47 0.01 1.98 1.45
CA ALA A 47 -0.10 2.12 0.01
C ALA A 47 1.11 1.48 -0.66
N THR A 48 0.87 0.36 -1.33
CA THR A 48 1.94 -0.42 -1.95
C THR A 48 2.29 0.13 -3.33
N TRP A 49 3.24 -0.50 -3.97
CA TRP A 49 3.90 -0.07 -5.20
C TRP A 49 3.42 -0.85 -6.41
N ALA A 50 3.63 -0.25 -7.60
CA ALA A 50 3.40 -0.93 -8.86
C ALA A 50 4.48 -2.00 -9.09
N TYR A 51 4.19 -2.97 -9.94
CA TYR A 51 5.19 -3.95 -10.36
C TYR A 51 6.35 -3.22 -11.06
N GLN A 52 7.53 -3.81 -10.96
CA GLN A 52 8.76 -3.20 -11.48
C GLN A 52 8.65 -2.86 -12.96
N CYS A 53 9.04 -1.64 -13.32
CA CYS A 53 9.08 -1.18 -14.70
C CYS A 53 10.06 -2.05 -15.51
N GLY A 54 9.59 -2.56 -16.65
CA GLY A 54 10.38 -3.47 -17.47
C GLY A 54 10.38 -4.91 -17.00
N GLY A 55 9.73 -5.21 -15.88
CA GLY A 55 9.66 -6.55 -15.32
C GLY A 55 8.57 -7.40 -15.95
N LYS A 56 8.70 -8.70 -15.80
CA LYS A 56 7.79 -9.67 -16.40
C LYS A 56 6.39 -9.62 -15.80
N LYS A 57 6.28 -9.35 -14.49
CA LYS A 57 4.97 -9.26 -13.84
C LYS A 57 4.15 -8.10 -14.38
N LEU A 58 4.78 -6.97 -14.60
CA LEU A 58 4.10 -5.82 -15.19
C LEU A 58 3.67 -6.11 -16.63
N GLU A 59 4.56 -6.74 -17.40
CA GLU A 59 4.26 -7.15 -18.77
C GLU A 59 3.04 -8.08 -18.82
N THR A 60 3.02 -9.09 -17.95
CA THR A 60 1.92 -10.05 -17.86
C THR A 60 0.63 -9.38 -17.42
N PHE A 61 0.71 -8.42 -16.50
CA PHE A 61 -0.46 -7.67 -16.03
C PHE A 61 -1.05 -6.80 -17.16
N GLY A 62 -0.19 -6.40 -18.12
CA GLY A 62 -0.65 -5.71 -19.32
C GLY A 62 -0.97 -4.23 -19.12
N MET A 63 -0.38 -3.60 -18.12
CA MET A 63 -0.60 -2.20 -17.82
C MET A 63 0.74 -1.46 -17.79
N ASP A 64 0.75 -0.22 -18.25
CA ASP A 64 1.92 0.65 -18.18
C ASP A 64 2.28 0.93 -16.72
N TYR A 65 3.59 1.11 -16.46
CA TYR A 65 4.08 1.34 -15.10
C TYR A 65 3.45 2.59 -14.47
N ASP A 66 3.46 3.70 -15.19
CA ASP A 66 2.87 4.95 -14.68
C ASP A 66 1.38 4.80 -14.42
N GLU A 67 0.67 4.11 -15.30
CA GLU A 67 -0.77 3.87 -15.14
C GLU A 67 -1.05 3.01 -13.92
N MET A 68 -0.28 1.94 -13.72
CA MET A 68 -0.45 1.07 -12.55
C MET A 68 -0.20 1.86 -11.26
N TYR A 69 0.87 2.66 -11.22
CA TYR A 69 1.15 3.51 -10.07
C TYR A 69 0.00 4.47 -9.79
N GLN A 70 -0.49 5.19 -10.81
CA GLN A 70 -1.56 6.16 -10.63
C GLN A 70 -2.83 5.51 -10.08
N LYS A 71 -3.18 4.35 -10.60
CA LYS A 71 -4.39 3.64 -10.16
C LYS A 71 -4.27 3.14 -8.72
N LEU A 72 -3.10 2.64 -8.32
CA LEU A 72 -2.86 2.23 -6.94
C LEU A 72 -2.92 3.43 -6.00
N TYR A 73 -2.24 4.50 -6.37
CA TYR A 73 -2.22 5.74 -5.59
C TYR A 73 -3.65 6.25 -5.36
N GLU A 74 -4.43 6.37 -6.42
CA GLU A 74 -5.80 6.87 -6.34
C GLU A 74 -6.69 5.98 -5.47
N ALA A 75 -6.57 4.65 -5.62
CA ALA A 75 -7.40 3.72 -4.86
C ALA A 75 -7.09 3.79 -3.36
N TYR A 76 -5.81 3.80 -2.99
CA TYR A 76 -5.42 3.88 -1.58
C TYR A 76 -5.80 5.22 -0.97
N HIS A 77 -5.58 6.32 -1.69
CA HIS A 77 -5.94 7.64 -1.19
C HIS A 77 -7.44 7.82 -1.07
N LEU A 78 -8.21 7.25 -2.00
CA LEU A 78 -9.67 7.28 -1.90
C LEU A 78 -10.14 6.51 -0.67
N ALA A 79 -9.55 5.34 -0.40
CA ALA A 79 -9.89 4.56 0.79
C ALA A 79 -9.54 5.33 2.07
N ALA A 80 -8.37 5.96 2.11
CA ALA A 80 -7.95 6.76 3.26
C ALA A 80 -8.87 7.95 3.49
N ASP A 81 -9.22 8.67 2.43
CA ASP A 81 -10.11 9.84 2.52
C ASP A 81 -11.50 9.44 3.00
N ARG A 82 -12.06 8.36 2.46
CA ARG A 82 -13.39 7.88 2.85
C ARG A 82 -13.46 7.46 4.30
N ASN A 83 -12.35 6.92 4.82
CA ASN A 83 -12.31 6.36 6.17
C ASN A 83 -11.61 7.27 7.17
N HIS A 84 -11.16 8.45 6.73
CA HIS A 84 -10.45 9.42 7.58
C HIS A 84 -9.26 8.79 8.28
N THR A 85 -8.39 8.11 7.52
CA THR A 85 -7.23 7.40 8.06
C THR A 85 -5.92 8.04 7.66
N LEU A 86 -4.87 7.68 8.39
CA LEU A 86 -3.50 7.93 7.96
C LEU A 86 -3.15 6.99 6.82
N ILE A 87 -2.15 7.36 6.03
CA ILE A 87 -1.66 6.55 4.93
C ILE A 87 -0.14 6.61 4.88
N ALA A 88 0.49 5.45 4.71
CA ALA A 88 1.92 5.34 4.49
C ALA A 88 2.16 5.18 2.98
N ASP A 89 2.64 6.24 2.33
CA ASP A 89 2.78 6.31 0.87
C ASP A 89 4.08 5.66 0.38
N VAL A 90 4.22 4.37 0.63
CA VAL A 90 5.41 3.62 0.23
C VAL A 90 5.49 3.51 -1.30
N GLY A 91 4.36 3.26 -1.96
CA GLY A 91 4.31 3.18 -3.42
C GLY A 91 4.75 4.46 -4.11
N LYS A 92 4.41 5.60 -3.53
CA LYS A 92 4.85 6.89 -4.04
C LYS A 92 6.37 7.02 -4.00
N LYS A 93 6.99 6.60 -2.90
CA LYS A 93 8.44 6.64 -2.76
C LYS A 93 9.13 5.71 -3.75
N PHE A 94 8.59 4.50 -3.94
CA PHE A 94 9.10 3.57 -4.94
C PHE A 94 9.07 4.19 -6.33
N TYR A 95 7.97 4.86 -6.65
CA TYR A 95 7.81 5.53 -7.94
C TYR A 95 8.85 6.63 -8.14
N GLU A 96 9.02 7.47 -7.12
CA GLU A 96 9.99 8.58 -7.16
C GLU A 96 11.43 8.10 -7.33
N LEU A 97 11.77 6.92 -6.79
CA LEU A 97 13.12 6.37 -6.85
C LEU A 97 13.30 5.35 -7.97
N SER A 98 12.27 5.09 -8.77
CA SER A 98 12.26 3.99 -9.74
C SER A 98 13.38 4.03 -10.76
N ASP A 99 13.83 5.22 -11.13
CA ASP A 99 14.92 5.39 -12.11
C ASP A 99 16.29 5.61 -11.46
N LYS A 100 16.35 5.58 -10.12
CA LYS A 100 17.58 5.87 -9.38
C LYS A 100 18.11 4.67 -8.60
N VAL A 101 17.22 3.86 -8.06
CA VAL A 101 17.59 2.74 -7.19
C VAL A 101 16.68 1.56 -7.49
N ASN A 102 17.25 0.36 -7.55
CA ASN A 102 16.44 -0.86 -7.64
C ASN A 102 15.94 -1.22 -6.26
N LEU A 103 14.61 -1.24 -6.09
CA LEU A 103 13.95 -1.54 -4.83
C LEU A 103 13.24 -2.88 -4.84
N TYR A 104 13.35 -3.63 -5.93
CA TYR A 104 12.61 -4.88 -6.13
C TYR A 104 13.51 -6.10 -6.04
N ALA A 105 12.93 -7.20 -5.53
CA ALA A 105 13.54 -8.52 -5.64
C ALA A 105 13.45 -9.01 -7.10
N ASP A 106 14.02 -10.16 -7.38
CA ASP A 106 14.09 -10.71 -8.75
C ASP A 106 12.73 -10.93 -9.38
N ASP A 107 11.68 -11.12 -8.59
CA ASP A 107 10.33 -11.33 -9.11
C ASP A 107 9.66 -10.06 -9.63
N GLY A 108 10.26 -8.89 -9.42
CA GLY A 108 9.69 -7.62 -9.85
C GLY A 108 8.43 -7.21 -9.12
N CYS A 109 8.14 -7.82 -8.00
CA CYS A 109 6.92 -7.59 -7.22
C CYS A 109 7.23 -7.33 -5.75
N HIS A 110 7.97 -8.23 -5.11
CA HIS A 110 8.35 -8.05 -3.71
C HIS A 110 9.52 -7.09 -3.59
N PRO A 111 9.66 -6.40 -2.46
CA PRO A 111 10.78 -5.48 -2.26
C PRO A 111 12.06 -6.28 -1.97
N ASN A 112 13.18 -5.72 -2.39
CA ASN A 112 14.48 -6.21 -1.94
C ASN A 112 14.76 -5.62 -0.55
N GLU A 113 15.97 -5.85 -0.03
CA GLU A 113 16.35 -5.34 1.29
C GLU A 113 16.22 -3.82 1.40
N LYS A 114 16.68 -3.10 0.37
CA LYS A 114 16.59 -1.63 0.31
C LYS A 114 15.14 -1.16 0.28
N GLY A 115 14.31 -1.82 -0.53
CA GLY A 115 12.88 -1.50 -0.61
C GLY A 115 12.17 -1.75 0.71
N SER A 116 12.48 -2.84 1.38
CA SER A 116 11.92 -3.17 2.70
C SER A 116 12.31 -2.13 3.75
N GLN A 117 13.55 -1.66 3.71
CA GLN A 117 14.05 -0.63 4.62
C GLN A 117 13.29 0.69 4.42
N ILE A 118 13.11 1.10 3.17
CA ILE A 118 12.37 2.32 2.84
C ILE A 118 10.92 2.22 3.30
N ALA A 119 10.28 1.08 3.07
CA ALA A 119 8.91 0.86 3.52
C ALA A 119 8.79 1.00 5.04
N ALA A 120 9.72 0.38 5.78
CA ALA A 120 9.73 0.43 7.24
C ALA A 120 9.93 1.87 7.75
N GLU A 121 10.81 2.63 7.13
CA GLU A 121 11.07 4.02 7.50
C GLU A 121 9.83 4.90 7.31
N ILE A 122 9.13 4.74 6.19
CA ILE A 122 7.93 5.52 5.89
C ILE A 122 6.81 5.19 6.87
N ILE A 123 6.60 3.91 7.15
CA ILE A 123 5.59 3.47 8.12
C ILE A 123 5.89 4.04 9.49
N ALA A 124 7.14 3.92 9.96
CA ALA A 124 7.55 4.45 11.26
C ALA A 124 7.32 5.96 11.34
N GLU A 125 7.66 6.70 10.29
CA GLU A 125 7.48 8.14 10.23
C GLU A 125 6.01 8.54 10.37
N VAL A 126 5.12 7.83 9.69
CA VAL A 126 3.68 8.08 9.75
C VAL A 126 3.14 7.80 11.16
N LEU A 127 3.57 6.70 11.78
CA LEU A 127 3.08 6.31 13.10
C LEU A 127 3.59 7.21 14.22
N MET A 128 4.74 7.84 14.04
CA MET A 128 5.39 8.66 15.07
C MET A 128 5.04 10.14 15.00
N ASN A 129 4.31 10.55 13.98
CA ASN A 129 3.92 11.96 13.83
C ASN A 129 2.53 12.24 14.42
#